data_331c9fc3b93174cd964a0fa684919804
#
_entry.id   331c9fc3b93174cd964a0fa684919804
#
_cell.length_a   1.000
_cell.length_b   1.000
_cell.length_c   1.000
_cell.angle_alpha   90.00
_cell.angle_beta   90.00
_cell.angle_gamma   90.00
#
_symmetry.space_group_name_H-M   'P 1'
#
loop_
_entity.id
_entity.type
_entity.pdbx_description
1 polymer ?
#
loop_
_entity_poly.entity_id
_entity_poly.type
_entity_poly.pdbx_seq_one_letter_code
_entity_poly.pdbx_strand_id
1 'polypeptide(L)'
;MSDAFNLSSTFVHLGLGATATPLPDFSWSREYLDAYTERFDADGNEGRLVCLMPQEATWDSWERHPAGEEVVILLSGRVDLIQEIDGEERVVPLGPGQAVVNPPGVWHTARVREPGQALFITPGRGTEGRPG
;
A
#
# COMPACT_ATOMS: atom_id res chain seq x y z
N MET A 1 -21.53 0.49 -16.72
CA MET A 1 -20.63 -0.65 -16.47
C MET A 1 -19.24 -0.31 -16.98
N SER A 2 -18.24 -0.59 -16.19
CA SER A 2 -16.86 -0.30 -16.56
C SER A 2 -16.25 -1.44 -17.36
N ASP A 3 -15.39 -1.10 -18.30
CA ASP A 3 -14.52 -2.09 -18.94
C ASP A 3 -13.43 -2.54 -17.97
N ALA A 4 -12.77 -3.64 -18.28
CA ALA A 4 -11.58 -4.06 -17.54
C ALA A 4 -10.48 -3.01 -17.71
N PHE A 5 -9.73 -2.79 -16.66
CA PHE A 5 -8.58 -1.89 -16.67
C PHE A 5 -7.38 -2.56 -16.02
N ASN A 6 -6.20 -2.02 -16.29
CA ASN A 6 -4.95 -2.55 -15.78
C ASN A 6 -4.65 -1.91 -14.43
N LEU A 7 -4.64 -2.70 -13.37
CA LEU A 7 -4.44 -2.18 -12.01
C LEU A 7 -3.04 -1.58 -11.83
N SER A 8 -2.07 -1.97 -12.63
CA SER A 8 -0.72 -1.39 -12.57
C SER A 8 -0.67 0.08 -13.02
N SER A 9 -1.65 0.54 -13.78
CA SER A 9 -1.74 1.92 -14.27
C SER A 9 -2.98 2.67 -13.77
N THR A 10 -3.97 1.95 -13.27
CA THR A 10 -5.22 2.53 -12.75
C THR A 10 -5.50 1.94 -11.39
N PHE A 11 -5.13 2.67 -10.35
CA PHE A 11 -5.39 2.24 -8.97
C PHE A 11 -6.88 2.39 -8.65
N VAL A 12 -7.29 1.89 -7.50
CA VAL A 12 -8.69 1.95 -7.07
C VAL A 12 -8.78 2.51 -5.67
N HIS A 13 -9.67 3.48 -5.47
CA HIS A 13 -10.03 3.95 -4.14
C HIS A 13 -11.25 3.20 -3.65
N LEU A 14 -11.15 2.59 -2.47
CA LEU A 14 -12.28 1.97 -1.77
C LEU A 14 -12.77 2.94 -0.71
N GLY A 15 -14.05 3.29 -0.76
CA GLY A 15 -14.63 4.28 0.15
C GLY A 15 -15.84 3.78 0.91
N LEU A 16 -16.43 4.66 1.70
CA LEU A 16 -17.65 4.39 2.45
C LEU A 16 -18.79 4.01 1.51
N GLY A 17 -19.73 3.21 2.02
CA GLY A 17 -20.84 2.73 1.22
C GLY A 17 -20.44 1.63 0.23
N ALA A 18 -19.34 0.94 0.52
CA ALA A 18 -18.80 -0.12 -0.35
C ALA A 18 -18.54 0.37 -1.78
N THR A 19 -18.09 1.62 -1.90
CA THR A 19 -17.75 2.22 -3.19
C THR A 19 -16.34 1.82 -3.64
N ALA A 20 -16.15 1.73 -4.94
CA ALA A 20 -14.85 1.47 -5.57
C ALA A 20 -14.71 2.40 -6.77
N THR A 21 -13.74 3.28 -6.74
CA THR A 21 -13.53 4.31 -7.76
C THR A 21 -12.20 4.10 -8.46
N PRO A 22 -12.19 3.75 -9.76
CA PRO A 22 -10.95 3.69 -10.52
C PRO A 22 -10.32 5.08 -10.63
N LEU A 23 -8.99 5.12 -10.56
CA LEU A 23 -8.19 6.35 -10.62
C LEU A 23 -7.24 6.28 -11.81
N PRO A 24 -7.72 6.53 -13.04
CA PRO A 24 -6.84 6.56 -14.20
C PRO A 24 -5.84 7.71 -14.06
N ASP A 25 -4.64 7.51 -14.59
CA ASP A 25 -3.58 8.52 -14.57
C ASP A 25 -3.11 8.88 -13.16
N PHE A 26 -3.13 7.92 -12.23
CA PHE A 26 -2.64 8.13 -10.87
C PHE A 26 -1.18 8.56 -10.90
N SER A 27 -0.86 9.57 -10.09
CA SER A 27 0.50 10.10 -9.94
C SER A 27 0.87 10.20 -8.46
N TRP A 28 2.12 9.89 -8.15
CA TRP A 28 2.64 10.05 -6.79
C TRP A 28 3.11 11.48 -6.50
N SER A 29 2.83 12.43 -7.40
CA SER A 29 3.15 13.83 -7.18
C SER A 29 2.38 14.39 -5.99
N ARG A 30 2.97 15.38 -5.32
CA ARG A 30 2.30 16.08 -4.22
C ARG A 30 0.95 16.65 -4.66
N GLU A 31 0.92 17.24 -5.85
CA GLU A 31 -0.29 17.84 -6.40
C GLU A 31 -1.42 16.83 -6.55
N TYR A 32 -1.12 15.65 -7.13
CA TYR A 32 -2.13 14.60 -7.28
C TYR A 32 -2.60 14.06 -5.93
N LEU A 33 -1.66 13.79 -5.02
CA LEU A 33 -1.98 13.23 -3.70
C LEU A 33 -2.83 14.20 -2.87
N ASP A 34 -2.56 15.50 -2.94
CA ASP A 34 -3.37 16.51 -2.25
C ASP A 34 -4.79 16.54 -2.83
N ALA A 35 -4.94 16.52 -4.15
CA ALA A 35 -6.24 16.49 -4.82
C ALA A 35 -7.01 15.19 -4.50
N TYR A 36 -6.31 14.06 -4.47
CA TYR A 36 -6.89 12.78 -4.10
C TYR A 36 -7.41 12.81 -2.65
N THR A 37 -6.61 13.31 -1.72
CA THR A 37 -6.99 13.41 -0.31
C THR A 37 -8.22 14.31 -0.14
N GLU A 38 -8.27 15.44 -0.84
CA GLU A 38 -9.41 16.35 -0.79
C GLU A 38 -10.67 15.69 -1.39
N ARG A 39 -10.54 15.04 -2.53
CA ARG A 39 -11.67 14.38 -3.22
C ARG A 39 -12.35 13.34 -2.34
N PHE A 40 -11.59 12.57 -1.59
CA PHE A 40 -12.09 11.47 -0.77
C PHE A 40 -12.07 11.76 0.74
N ASP A 41 -11.97 13.02 1.12
CA ASP A 41 -11.90 13.43 2.53
C ASP A 41 -13.08 12.91 3.37
N ALA A 42 -14.27 12.81 2.78
CA ALA A 42 -15.46 12.33 3.48
C ALA A 42 -15.35 10.85 3.91
N ASP A 43 -14.49 10.06 3.29
CA ASP A 43 -14.26 8.67 3.69
C ASP A 43 -13.40 8.56 4.95
N GLY A 44 -12.73 9.63 5.35
CA GLY A 44 -11.93 9.68 6.57
C GLY A 44 -10.86 8.58 6.58
N ASN A 45 -10.70 7.95 7.73
CA ASN A 45 -9.73 6.86 7.89
C ASN A 45 -10.20 5.52 7.28
N GLU A 46 -11.46 5.44 6.86
CA GLU A 46 -12.01 4.23 6.25
C GLU A 46 -11.67 4.09 4.77
N GLY A 47 -11.25 5.17 4.10
CA GLY A 47 -10.83 5.13 2.71
C GLY A 47 -9.54 4.35 2.54
N ARG A 48 -9.46 3.53 1.48
CA ARG A 48 -8.28 2.72 1.17
C ARG A 48 -7.91 2.83 -0.29
N LEU A 49 -6.62 2.88 -0.55
CA LEU A 49 -6.06 2.83 -1.89
C LEU A 49 -5.60 1.41 -2.19
N VAL A 50 -6.05 0.89 -3.32
CA VAL A 50 -5.59 -0.41 -3.85
C VAL A 50 -4.61 -0.13 -4.96
N CYS A 51 -3.36 -0.57 -4.81
CA CYS A 51 -2.32 -0.41 -5.83
C CYS A 51 -1.60 -1.71 -6.11
N LEU A 52 -1.27 -1.91 -7.38
CA LEU A 52 -0.39 -2.98 -7.83
C LEU A 52 0.97 -2.35 -8.15
N MET A 53 2.01 -2.77 -7.42
CA MET A 53 3.33 -2.16 -7.53
C MET A 53 4.39 -3.21 -7.82
N PRO A 54 5.32 -2.93 -8.74
CA PRO A 54 6.47 -3.81 -8.92
C PRO A 54 7.36 -3.76 -7.67
N GLN A 55 7.90 -4.91 -7.31
CA GLN A 55 8.88 -5.05 -6.25
C GLN A 55 10.18 -5.52 -6.90
N GLU A 56 11.03 -4.59 -7.27
CA GLU A 56 12.26 -4.88 -8.03
C GLU A 56 13.52 -4.72 -7.19
N ALA A 57 13.48 -3.84 -6.19
CA ALA A 57 14.61 -3.57 -5.33
C ALA A 57 14.16 -3.45 -3.88
N THR A 58 15.05 -3.82 -2.96
CA THR A 58 14.84 -3.62 -1.52
C THR A 58 14.56 -2.14 -1.26
N TRP A 59 13.58 -1.88 -0.41
CA TRP A 59 13.18 -0.50 -0.09
C TRP A 59 14.30 0.22 0.66
N ASP A 60 14.44 1.49 0.36
CA ASP A 60 15.42 2.37 1.03
C ASP A 60 14.80 3.24 2.12
N SER A 61 13.54 2.98 2.45
CA SER A 61 12.79 3.73 3.47
C SER A 61 11.81 2.83 4.20
N TRP A 62 11.35 3.34 5.35
CA TRP A 62 10.28 2.75 6.13
C TRP A 62 9.04 3.59 5.99
N GLU A 63 7.87 2.96 6.10
CA GLU A 63 6.58 3.62 6.11
C GLU A 63 5.73 3.16 7.27
N ARG A 64 4.77 4.00 7.69
CA ARG A 64 3.69 3.60 8.58
C ARG A 64 2.40 4.30 8.21
N HIS A 65 1.29 3.65 8.50
CA HIS A 65 -0.05 4.10 8.14
C HIS A 65 -0.89 4.20 9.42
N PRO A 66 -0.98 5.39 10.05
CA PRO A 66 -1.68 5.51 11.32
C PRO A 66 -3.21 5.40 11.21
N ALA A 67 -3.77 5.58 10.00
CA ALA A 67 -5.23 5.57 9.80
C ALA A 67 -5.87 4.20 9.94
N GLY A 68 -5.13 3.11 9.76
CA GLY A 68 -5.71 1.77 9.84
C GLY A 68 -4.72 0.67 9.45
N GLU A 69 -5.27 -0.51 9.22
CA GLU A 69 -4.50 -1.68 8.84
C GLU A 69 -4.27 -1.74 7.33
N GLU A 70 -3.04 -2.02 6.93
CA GLU A 70 -2.69 -2.23 5.53
C GLU A 70 -2.57 -3.72 5.25
N VAL A 71 -3.12 -4.17 4.14
CA VAL A 71 -2.90 -5.54 3.65
C VAL A 71 -1.90 -5.49 2.50
N VAL A 72 -0.84 -6.29 2.60
CA VAL A 72 0.14 -6.47 1.53
C VAL A 72 0.06 -7.91 1.06
N ILE A 73 -0.18 -8.10 -0.22
CA ILE A 73 -0.34 -9.41 -0.85
C ILE A 73 0.74 -9.56 -1.92
N LEU A 74 1.62 -10.55 -1.77
CA LEU A 74 2.63 -10.81 -2.80
C LEU A 74 2.03 -11.68 -3.89
N LEU A 75 2.08 -11.22 -5.14
CA LEU A 75 1.56 -11.96 -6.28
C LEU A 75 2.64 -12.81 -6.95
N SER A 76 3.86 -12.31 -7.00
CA SER A 76 5.00 -13.01 -7.59
C SER A 76 6.29 -12.57 -6.92
N GLY A 77 7.34 -13.37 -7.08
CA GLY A 77 8.63 -13.08 -6.47
C GLY A 77 8.72 -13.57 -5.02
N ARG A 78 9.69 -13.04 -4.29
CA ARG A 78 9.88 -13.30 -2.86
C ARG A 78 10.29 -12.01 -2.16
N VAL A 79 9.60 -11.70 -1.08
CA VAL A 79 9.82 -10.47 -0.31
C VAL A 79 9.78 -10.82 1.18
N ASP A 80 10.74 -10.28 1.93
CA ASP A 80 10.65 -10.26 3.39
C ASP A 80 10.03 -8.92 3.78
N LEU A 81 8.83 -8.94 4.33
CA LEU A 81 8.27 -7.73 4.94
C LEU A 81 8.78 -7.64 6.37
N ILE A 82 9.30 -6.50 6.75
CA ILE A 82 9.91 -6.28 8.06
C ILE A 82 9.08 -5.26 8.82
N GLN A 83 8.57 -5.66 9.99
CA GLN A 83 7.79 -4.81 10.88
C GLN A 83 8.61 -4.50 12.12
N GLU A 84 8.55 -3.25 12.58
CA GLU A 84 9.17 -2.85 13.84
C GLU A 84 8.10 -2.84 14.93
N ILE A 85 8.17 -3.80 15.83
CA ILE A 85 7.20 -3.97 16.93
C ILE A 85 7.95 -3.98 18.24
N ASP A 86 7.58 -3.07 19.13
CA ASP A 86 8.23 -2.91 20.45
C ASP A 86 9.74 -2.74 20.35
N GLY A 87 10.20 -2.00 19.33
CA GLY A 87 11.61 -1.73 19.09
C GLY A 87 12.39 -2.87 18.45
N GLU A 88 11.73 -3.96 18.11
CA GLU A 88 12.37 -5.12 17.48
C GLU A 88 11.84 -5.35 16.06
N GLU A 89 12.72 -5.83 15.19
CA GLU A 89 12.34 -6.19 13.83
C GLU A 89 11.71 -7.59 13.81
N ARG A 90 10.52 -7.66 13.23
CA ARG A 90 9.86 -8.92 12.94
C ARG A 90 9.87 -9.15 11.43
N VAL A 91 10.52 -10.22 10.98
CA VAL A 91 10.62 -10.56 9.56
C VAL A 91 9.48 -11.50 9.18
N VAL A 92 8.72 -11.12 8.16
CA VAL A 92 7.62 -11.94 7.62
C VAL A 92 7.96 -12.30 6.17
N PRO A 93 8.47 -13.51 5.90
CA PRO A 93 8.75 -13.94 4.53
C PRO A 93 7.44 -14.15 3.77
N LEU A 94 7.38 -13.61 2.55
CA LEU A 94 6.24 -13.77 1.65
C LEU A 94 6.65 -14.44 0.36
N GLY A 95 5.91 -15.47 -0.03
CA GLY A 95 5.91 -16.04 -1.36
C GLY A 95 4.62 -15.74 -2.11
N PRO A 96 4.50 -16.15 -3.39
CA PRO A 96 3.33 -15.86 -4.20
C PRO A 96 2.02 -16.31 -3.55
N GLY A 97 1.04 -15.42 -3.50
CA GLY A 97 -0.27 -15.66 -2.89
C GLY A 97 -0.32 -15.48 -1.38
N GLN A 98 0.81 -15.17 -0.74
CA GLN A 98 0.84 -14.91 0.70
C GLN A 98 0.66 -13.43 1.01
N ALA A 99 0.08 -13.15 2.16
CA ALA A 99 -0.22 -11.80 2.59
C ALA A 99 0.20 -11.57 4.04
N VAL A 100 0.37 -10.30 4.37
CA VAL A 100 0.63 -9.84 5.74
C VAL A 100 -0.20 -8.59 6.00
N VAL A 101 -0.59 -8.42 7.26
CA VAL A 101 -1.28 -7.21 7.71
C VAL A 101 -0.30 -6.38 8.52
N ASN A 102 -0.13 -5.12 8.12
CA ASN A 102 0.62 -4.13 8.89
C ASN A 102 -0.35 -3.41 9.83
N PRO A 103 -0.19 -3.54 11.15
CA PRO A 103 -1.05 -2.84 12.10
C PRO A 103 -0.94 -1.31 11.98
N PRO A 104 -1.94 -0.56 12.44
CA PRO A 104 -1.88 0.91 12.41
C PRO A 104 -0.64 1.44 13.12
N GLY A 105 0.07 2.36 12.47
CA GLY A 105 1.22 3.03 13.06
C GLY A 105 2.48 2.19 13.21
N VAL A 106 2.49 0.95 12.75
CA VAL A 106 3.68 0.09 12.79
C VAL A 106 4.58 0.41 11.61
N TRP A 107 5.84 0.76 11.90
CA TRP A 107 6.84 0.96 10.87
C TRP A 107 7.14 -0.35 10.15
N HIS A 108 7.16 -0.29 8.83
CA HIS A 108 7.50 -1.46 8.01
C HIS A 108 8.36 -1.07 6.81
N THR A 109 9.12 -2.03 6.35
CA THR A 109 9.92 -1.94 5.12
C THR A 109 9.93 -3.30 4.43
N ALA A 110 10.54 -3.40 3.28
CA ALA A 110 10.58 -4.62 2.51
C ALA A 110 11.97 -4.89 1.95
N ARG A 111 12.40 -6.14 2.05
CA ARG A 111 13.61 -6.65 1.43
C ARG A 111 13.21 -7.55 0.28
N VAL A 112 13.57 -7.18 -0.94
CA VAL A 112 13.24 -7.95 -2.13
C VAL A 112 14.28 -9.04 -2.34
N ARG A 113 13.85 -10.31 -2.21
CA ARG A 113 14.70 -11.49 -2.45
C ARG A 113 14.70 -11.88 -3.91
N GLU A 114 13.52 -11.90 -4.51
CA GLU A 114 13.32 -12.14 -5.94
C GLU A 114 12.33 -11.10 -6.45
N PRO A 115 12.60 -10.43 -7.58
CA PRO A 115 11.68 -9.43 -8.13
C PRO A 115 10.30 -10.00 -8.44
N GLY A 116 9.28 -9.20 -8.27
CA GLY A 116 7.90 -9.57 -8.55
C GLY A 116 6.96 -8.42 -8.37
N GLN A 117 5.71 -8.72 -8.08
CA GLN A 117 4.65 -7.72 -7.89
C GLN A 117 3.89 -7.95 -6.60
N ALA A 118 3.47 -6.86 -5.99
CA ALA A 118 2.66 -6.89 -4.78
C ALA A 118 1.43 -6.00 -4.92
N LEU A 119 0.35 -6.43 -4.29
CA LEU A 119 -0.89 -5.68 -4.17
C LEU A 119 -0.94 -5.07 -2.77
N PHE A 120 -1.17 -3.76 -2.70
CA PHE A 120 -1.28 -3.03 -1.45
C PHE A 120 -2.70 -2.50 -1.30
N ILE A 121 -3.29 -2.74 -0.13
CA ILE A 121 -4.58 -2.14 0.25
C ILE A 121 -4.30 -1.29 1.48
N THR A 122 -4.24 0.03 1.28
CA THR A 122 -3.61 0.95 2.24
C THR A 122 -4.56 2.06 2.67
N PRO A 123 -4.84 2.21 3.98
CA PRO A 123 -5.49 3.40 4.50
C PRO A 123 -4.42 4.51 4.61
N GLY A 124 -4.25 5.26 3.51
CA GLY A 124 -3.10 6.14 3.33
C GLY A 124 -3.14 7.48 4.07
N ARG A 125 -4.26 7.83 4.73
CA ARG A 125 -4.38 9.11 5.40
C ARG A 125 -3.36 9.24 6.53
N GLY A 126 -2.52 10.27 6.46
CA GLY A 126 -1.48 10.51 7.45
C GLY A 126 -0.26 9.58 7.36
N THR A 127 -0.08 8.91 6.24
CA THR A 127 1.11 8.08 6.01
C THR A 127 2.39 8.87 6.28
N GLU A 128 3.31 8.24 7.00
CA GLU A 128 4.60 8.81 7.33
C GLU A 128 5.73 7.93 6.80
N GLY A 129 6.86 8.56 6.49
CA GLY A 129 8.07 7.89 6.03
C GLY A 129 9.28 8.26 6.87
N ARG A 130 10.27 7.37 6.90
CA ARG A 130 11.59 7.66 7.49
C ARG A 130 12.67 6.93 6.69
N PRO A 131 13.94 7.42 6.71
CA PRO A 131 15.04 6.74 6.01
C PRO A 131 15.24 5.31 6.53
N GLY A 132 15.61 4.44 5.61
CA GLY A 132 15.89 3.04 5.91
C GLY A 132 17.27 2.80 6.48
#